data_80dc148326ab5c403555500854bcefb4
#
_entry.id   80dc148326ab5c403555500854bcefb4
#
_cell.length_a   1.000
_cell.length_b   1.000
_cell.length_c   1.000
_cell.angle_alpha   90.00
_cell.angle_beta   90.00
_cell.angle_gamma   90.00
#
_symmetry.space_group_name_H-M   'P 1'
#
loop_
_entity.id
_entity.type
_entity.pdbx_description
1 polymer ?
#
loop_
_entity_poly.entity_id
_entity_poly.type
_entity_poly.pdbx_seq_one_letter_code
_entity_poly.pdbx_strand_id
1 'polypeptide(L)'
;MLSVELRHLMEEHMGFGDFIFRDPQSHQEILRVRTLKELQDNIFKIPRDSMLYHISRNHMSRWLCARAIFPVSNFLKHVTWHRLQDVDAHRQIIFDAIVQYRRMKNIGVVAVFDRGKFDKYAHFARIGDGSLGGKGRGLAFLDHVIKIHPELNQLTGMTVQIPKTLVLCTDVFDRFMEHNNLYEVALSDAPDEVILQHFLKAQLPDSYIEDFFTFFEATHSPIAVRSSSLLEDSHYQPFAGIYTTYMIPQLDDKQEMLKMLAAAIKSVYASVYYHDSKAYMTATSNVIDQEKMAVILQEVVGNNYDGRFYPNISGVLRSLNFYPVGKEKAEEGIASLALGLGKYIVEGGQTLRVSPYHPDQVLQTSELKTALRDTQTSFYALDMNHVGTDFQVDDGFNILHLKVRDAVKDGSLNFIASTYNADDEVIRDGLYEGGRKLITFNALLRQGVIP
;
A
#
# COMPACT_ATOMS: atom_id res chain seq x y z
N MET A 1 -45.77 -26.80 -1.99
CA MET A 1 -46.46 -25.52 -2.25
C MET A 1 -46.10 -24.48 -1.17
N LEU A 2 -46.43 -24.68 0.09
CA LEU A 2 -46.25 -23.69 1.16
C LEU A 2 -44.79 -23.17 1.29
N SER A 3 -43.78 -24.00 1.11
CA SER A 3 -42.36 -23.61 1.22
C SER A 3 -41.86 -22.73 0.02
N VAL A 4 -42.46 -22.91 -1.14
CA VAL A 4 -42.13 -22.12 -2.35
C VAL A 4 -42.80 -20.75 -2.26
N GLU A 5 -44.06 -20.71 -1.83
CA GLU A 5 -44.81 -19.46 -1.62
C GLU A 5 -44.20 -18.63 -0.50
N LEU A 6 -43.79 -19.27 0.62
CA LEU A 6 -43.09 -18.59 1.70
C LEU A 6 -41.76 -18.00 1.26
N ARG A 7 -40.96 -18.76 0.48
CA ARG A 7 -39.70 -18.26 -0.08
C ARG A 7 -39.92 -17.04 -0.98
N HIS A 8 -40.91 -17.12 -1.88
CA HIS A 8 -41.25 -16.03 -2.78
C HIS A 8 -41.68 -14.77 -2.02
N LEU A 9 -42.50 -14.94 -0.98
CA LEU A 9 -42.95 -13.86 -0.13
C LEU A 9 -41.76 -13.22 0.66
N MET A 10 -40.84 -14.04 1.15
CA MET A 10 -39.64 -13.56 1.83
C MET A 10 -38.69 -12.81 0.87
N GLU A 11 -38.53 -13.29 -0.35
CA GLU A 11 -37.70 -12.62 -1.39
C GLU A 11 -38.34 -11.29 -1.80
N GLU A 12 -39.64 -11.26 -2.07
CA GLU A 12 -40.30 -10.08 -2.61
C GLU A 12 -40.55 -8.98 -1.56
N HIS A 13 -40.93 -9.37 -0.33
CA HIS A 13 -41.33 -8.39 0.69
C HIS A 13 -40.31 -8.13 1.77
N MET A 14 -39.39 -9.08 2.03
CA MET A 14 -38.43 -8.98 3.13
C MET A 14 -36.99 -8.78 2.64
N GLY A 15 -36.74 -8.83 1.33
CA GLY A 15 -35.42 -8.59 0.74
C GLY A 15 -34.41 -9.73 0.90
N PHE A 16 -34.90 -10.97 1.18
CA PHE A 16 -34.05 -12.16 1.16
C PHE A 16 -33.71 -12.57 -0.27
N GLY A 17 -32.66 -13.36 -0.45
CA GLY A 17 -32.20 -13.76 -1.79
C GLY A 17 -31.38 -12.67 -2.50
N ASP A 18 -31.14 -12.84 -3.80
CA ASP A 18 -30.38 -11.89 -4.63
C ASP A 18 -31.19 -10.60 -4.83
N PHE A 19 -30.47 -9.45 -4.98
CA PHE A 19 -31.14 -8.22 -5.37
C PHE A 19 -31.27 -8.18 -6.88
N ILE A 20 -32.49 -8.02 -7.37
CA ILE A 20 -32.82 -8.02 -8.79
C ILE A 20 -33.29 -6.63 -9.19
N PHE A 21 -32.49 -5.95 -10.00
CA PHE A 21 -32.92 -4.73 -10.69
C PHE A 21 -33.87 -5.11 -11.80
N ARG A 22 -35.05 -4.50 -11.81
CA ARG A 22 -36.12 -4.78 -12.78
C ARG A 22 -36.49 -3.53 -13.57
N ASP A 23 -36.92 -3.73 -14.78
CA ASP A 23 -37.61 -2.70 -15.55
C ASP A 23 -38.96 -2.38 -14.86
N PRO A 24 -39.26 -1.08 -14.62
CA PRO A 24 -40.47 -0.72 -13.88
C PRO A 24 -41.78 -0.97 -14.65
N GLN A 25 -41.72 -1.10 -15.97
CA GLN A 25 -42.92 -1.32 -16.81
C GLN A 25 -43.13 -2.79 -17.13
N SER A 26 -42.08 -3.48 -17.59
CA SER A 26 -42.18 -4.89 -18.00
C SER A 26 -41.93 -5.88 -16.89
N HIS A 27 -41.42 -5.42 -15.73
CA HIS A 27 -40.95 -6.24 -14.60
C HIS A 27 -39.84 -7.24 -14.94
N GLN A 28 -39.27 -7.16 -16.14
CA GLN A 28 -38.16 -8.02 -16.57
C GLN A 28 -36.89 -7.72 -15.77
N GLU A 29 -36.14 -8.78 -15.53
CA GLU A 29 -34.84 -8.68 -14.86
C GLU A 29 -33.83 -7.97 -15.78
N ILE A 30 -33.19 -6.91 -15.24
CA ILE A 30 -32.12 -6.16 -15.91
C ILE A 30 -30.76 -6.64 -15.42
N LEU A 31 -30.62 -6.75 -14.10
CA LEU A 31 -29.40 -7.13 -13.44
C LEU A 31 -29.70 -7.79 -12.11
N ARG A 32 -28.92 -8.82 -11.79
CA ARG A 32 -28.94 -9.53 -10.51
C ARG A 32 -27.63 -9.33 -9.78
N VAL A 33 -27.68 -8.96 -8.51
CA VAL A 33 -26.52 -8.80 -7.63
C VAL A 33 -26.68 -9.62 -6.35
N ARG A 34 -25.62 -10.29 -5.96
CA ARG A 34 -25.57 -11.18 -4.80
C ARG A 34 -24.80 -10.59 -3.63
N THR A 35 -23.82 -9.75 -3.94
CA THR A 35 -22.88 -9.19 -2.98
C THR A 35 -22.84 -7.66 -3.04
N LEU A 36 -22.31 -7.01 -1.98
CA LEU A 36 -22.06 -5.58 -1.99
C LEU A 36 -21.06 -5.16 -3.07
N LYS A 37 -20.09 -6.05 -3.37
CA LYS A 37 -19.12 -5.78 -4.42
C LYS A 37 -19.78 -5.74 -5.79
N GLU A 38 -20.61 -6.74 -6.12
CA GLU A 38 -21.36 -6.76 -7.38
C GLU A 38 -22.29 -5.54 -7.52
N LEU A 39 -22.93 -5.11 -6.42
CA LEU A 39 -23.75 -3.90 -6.42
C LEU A 39 -22.88 -2.67 -6.70
N GLN A 40 -21.75 -2.53 -6.04
CA GLN A 40 -20.79 -1.44 -6.22
C GLN A 40 -20.26 -1.37 -7.66
N ASP A 41 -19.85 -2.51 -8.24
CA ASP A 41 -19.25 -2.59 -9.58
C ASP A 41 -20.26 -2.28 -10.71
N ASN A 42 -21.55 -2.42 -10.43
CA ASN A 42 -22.60 -2.29 -11.43
C ASN A 42 -23.55 -1.10 -11.21
N ILE A 43 -23.45 -0.37 -10.10
CA ILE A 43 -24.41 0.68 -9.71
C ILE A 43 -24.58 1.75 -10.78
N PHE A 44 -23.51 2.14 -11.49
CA PHE A 44 -23.53 3.13 -12.54
C PHE A 44 -24.04 2.60 -13.89
N LYS A 45 -24.14 1.28 -14.05
CA LYS A 45 -24.67 0.63 -15.28
C LYS A 45 -26.19 0.43 -15.25
N ILE A 46 -26.82 0.61 -14.09
CA ILE A 46 -28.26 0.36 -13.92
C ILE A 46 -29.04 1.49 -14.61
N PRO A 47 -30.05 1.18 -15.45
CA PRO A 47 -30.87 2.18 -16.09
C PRO A 47 -31.57 3.12 -15.07
N ARG A 48 -31.73 4.39 -15.49
CA ARG A 48 -32.33 5.45 -14.66
C ARG A 48 -33.66 5.03 -14.01
N ASP A 49 -34.56 4.55 -14.83
CA ASP A 49 -35.94 4.23 -14.39
C ASP A 49 -35.96 3.07 -13.40
N SER A 50 -35.12 2.06 -13.61
CA SER A 50 -34.95 0.96 -12.67
C SER A 50 -34.35 1.45 -11.33
N MET A 51 -33.34 2.32 -11.39
CA MET A 51 -32.75 2.88 -10.18
C MET A 51 -33.79 3.65 -9.35
N LEU A 52 -34.51 4.56 -9.98
CA LEU A 52 -35.58 5.34 -9.31
C LEU A 52 -36.71 4.47 -8.78
N TYR A 53 -37.09 3.42 -9.52
CA TYR A 53 -38.10 2.45 -9.08
C TYR A 53 -37.70 1.76 -7.78
N HIS A 54 -36.46 1.30 -7.66
CA HIS A 54 -35.98 0.59 -6.48
C HIS A 54 -35.71 1.53 -5.29
N ILE A 55 -35.19 2.74 -5.54
CA ILE A 55 -34.94 3.74 -4.51
C ILE A 55 -36.24 4.23 -3.88
N SER A 56 -37.23 4.62 -4.69
CA SER A 56 -38.52 5.15 -4.21
C SER A 56 -39.29 4.18 -3.31
N ARG A 57 -39.03 2.88 -3.47
CA ARG A 57 -39.65 1.79 -2.69
C ARG A 57 -38.79 1.24 -1.56
N ASN A 58 -37.62 1.81 -1.31
CA ASN A 58 -36.65 1.35 -0.31
C ASN A 58 -36.23 -0.12 -0.46
N HIS A 59 -36.24 -0.65 -1.70
CA HIS A 59 -35.91 -2.04 -1.94
C HIS A 59 -34.46 -2.37 -1.54
N MET A 60 -33.52 -1.47 -1.85
CA MET A 60 -32.11 -1.64 -1.49
C MET A 60 -31.89 -1.66 0.03
N SER A 61 -32.51 -0.71 0.76
CA SER A 61 -32.33 -0.70 2.22
C SER A 61 -32.92 -1.95 2.89
N ARG A 62 -34.05 -2.49 2.37
CA ARG A 62 -34.59 -3.77 2.85
C ARG A 62 -33.65 -4.94 2.57
N TRP A 63 -33.12 -5.03 1.37
CA TRP A 63 -32.17 -6.07 0.98
C TRP A 63 -30.88 -6.03 1.83
N LEU A 64 -30.35 -4.84 2.12
CA LEU A 64 -29.21 -4.66 3.01
C LEU A 64 -29.53 -5.02 4.46
N CYS A 65 -30.73 -4.67 4.93
CA CYS A 65 -31.23 -5.04 6.26
C CYS A 65 -31.32 -6.56 6.44
N ALA A 66 -31.88 -7.28 5.45
CA ALA A 66 -31.96 -8.73 5.47
C ALA A 66 -30.59 -9.44 5.52
N ARG A 67 -29.51 -8.75 5.15
CA ARG A 67 -28.11 -9.20 5.24
C ARG A 67 -27.37 -8.69 6.47
N ALA A 68 -28.10 -8.14 7.44
CA ALA A 68 -27.51 -7.50 8.64
C ALA A 68 -26.51 -6.36 8.34
N ILE A 69 -26.64 -5.71 7.18
CA ILE A 69 -25.84 -4.55 6.80
C ILE A 69 -26.55 -3.27 7.27
N PHE A 70 -26.84 -3.22 8.58
CA PHE A 70 -27.66 -2.18 9.21
C PHE A 70 -27.14 -0.75 9.02
N PRO A 71 -25.82 -0.45 9.10
CA PRO A 71 -25.34 0.91 8.94
C PRO A 71 -25.74 1.50 7.58
N VAL A 72 -25.49 0.79 6.49
CA VAL A 72 -25.83 1.25 5.13
C VAL A 72 -27.34 1.25 4.92
N SER A 73 -28.04 0.20 5.38
CA SER A 73 -29.49 0.12 5.30
C SER A 73 -30.18 1.32 5.96
N ASN A 74 -29.78 1.63 7.19
CA ASN A 74 -30.33 2.76 7.94
C ASN A 74 -29.98 4.10 7.28
N PHE A 75 -28.76 4.27 6.82
CA PHE A 75 -28.37 5.48 6.09
C PHE A 75 -29.23 5.69 4.85
N LEU A 76 -29.34 4.69 3.98
CA LEU A 76 -30.12 4.81 2.72
C LEU A 76 -31.60 5.02 2.98
N LYS A 77 -32.16 4.45 4.07
CA LYS A 77 -33.55 4.65 4.44
C LYS A 77 -33.89 6.10 4.78
N HIS A 78 -32.93 6.88 5.30
CA HIS A 78 -33.14 8.26 5.72
C HIS A 78 -32.71 9.29 4.67
N VAL A 79 -32.13 8.86 3.55
CA VAL A 79 -31.77 9.78 2.45
C VAL A 79 -33.03 10.36 1.82
N THR A 80 -33.03 11.67 1.64
CA THR A 80 -34.16 12.41 1.07
C THR A 80 -34.07 12.43 -0.47
N TRP A 81 -34.30 11.28 -1.09
CA TRP A 81 -34.09 11.04 -2.53
C TRP A 81 -34.80 12.05 -3.45
N HIS A 82 -35.99 12.51 -3.10
CA HIS A 82 -36.78 13.46 -3.90
C HIS A 82 -36.15 14.86 -4.02
N ARG A 83 -35.17 15.18 -3.18
CA ARG A 83 -34.43 16.45 -3.26
C ARG A 83 -33.29 16.42 -4.28
N LEU A 84 -32.92 15.24 -4.74
CA LEU A 84 -31.84 15.04 -5.69
C LEU A 84 -32.45 14.88 -7.10
N GLN A 85 -32.21 15.83 -7.97
CA GLN A 85 -32.75 15.83 -9.33
C GLN A 85 -31.98 14.90 -10.28
N ASP A 86 -30.73 14.61 -9.94
CA ASP A 86 -29.82 13.79 -10.74
C ASP A 86 -29.73 12.34 -10.22
N VAL A 87 -29.95 11.38 -11.11
CA VAL A 87 -29.85 9.96 -10.76
C VAL A 87 -28.41 9.52 -10.53
N ASP A 88 -27.43 10.19 -11.13
CA ASP A 88 -26.03 9.91 -10.87
C ASP A 88 -25.61 10.33 -9.46
N ALA A 89 -26.19 11.39 -8.91
CA ALA A 89 -26.05 11.74 -7.51
C ALA A 89 -26.61 10.61 -6.58
N HIS A 90 -27.73 9.99 -6.94
CA HIS A 90 -28.26 8.84 -6.20
C HIS A 90 -27.29 7.65 -6.23
N ARG A 91 -26.75 7.33 -7.42
CA ARG A 91 -25.77 6.24 -7.59
C ARG A 91 -24.52 6.51 -6.76
N GLN A 92 -24.01 7.75 -6.79
CA GLN A 92 -22.82 8.14 -6.04
C GLN A 92 -23.02 8.00 -4.53
N ILE A 93 -24.14 8.45 -3.98
CA ILE A 93 -24.46 8.30 -2.55
C ILE A 93 -24.48 6.84 -2.13
N ILE A 94 -25.10 5.96 -2.92
CA ILE A 94 -25.16 4.52 -2.63
C ILE A 94 -23.77 3.91 -2.71
N PHE A 95 -23.04 4.26 -3.77
CA PHE A 95 -21.66 3.82 -3.98
C PHE A 95 -20.77 4.20 -2.80
N ASP A 96 -20.77 5.47 -2.39
CA ASP A 96 -19.95 5.98 -1.30
C ASP A 96 -20.30 5.32 0.04
N ALA A 97 -21.59 5.12 0.31
CA ALA A 97 -22.04 4.43 1.51
C ALA A 97 -21.55 2.97 1.57
N ILE A 98 -21.57 2.27 0.43
CA ILE A 98 -21.05 0.89 0.34
C ILE A 98 -19.53 0.88 0.52
N VAL A 99 -18.80 1.76 -0.14
CA VAL A 99 -17.33 1.87 -0.02
C VAL A 99 -16.95 2.15 1.43
N GLN A 100 -17.59 3.13 2.05
CA GLN A 100 -17.33 3.49 3.44
C GLN A 100 -17.62 2.32 4.40
N TYR A 101 -18.74 1.62 4.22
CA TYR A 101 -19.06 0.44 5.03
C TYR A 101 -18.05 -0.68 4.86
N ARG A 102 -17.62 -0.98 3.63
CA ARG A 102 -16.62 -2.02 3.35
C ARG A 102 -15.28 -1.67 4.00
N ARG A 103 -14.89 -0.40 3.97
CA ARG A 103 -13.69 0.10 4.68
C ARG A 103 -13.83 -0.06 6.20
N MET A 104 -14.96 0.34 6.76
CA MET A 104 -15.22 0.25 8.21
C MET A 104 -15.28 -1.20 8.72
N LYS A 105 -15.84 -2.12 7.94
CA LYS A 105 -15.96 -3.53 8.36
C LYS A 105 -14.61 -4.22 8.56
N ASN A 106 -13.57 -3.72 7.91
CA ASN A 106 -12.19 -4.24 8.01
C ASN A 106 -11.37 -3.54 9.11
N ILE A 107 -12.00 -2.74 9.99
CA ILE A 107 -11.30 -2.09 11.10
C ILE A 107 -10.84 -3.16 12.10
N GLY A 108 -9.51 -3.21 12.33
CA GLY A 108 -8.90 -4.08 13.34
C GLY A 108 -8.77 -5.56 12.97
N VAL A 109 -9.22 -5.96 11.78
CA VAL A 109 -9.08 -7.34 11.29
C VAL A 109 -8.41 -7.33 9.92
N VAL A 110 -7.26 -8.01 9.82
CA VAL A 110 -6.66 -8.28 8.51
C VAL A 110 -7.52 -9.34 7.82
N ALA A 111 -8.22 -8.94 6.78
CA ALA A 111 -9.12 -9.82 6.05
C ALA A 111 -8.35 -10.99 5.41
N VAL A 112 -8.92 -12.20 5.44
CA VAL A 112 -8.43 -13.29 4.59
C VAL A 112 -8.65 -12.90 3.14
N PHE A 113 -7.65 -13.12 2.30
CA PHE A 113 -7.74 -12.83 0.89
C PHE A 113 -8.85 -13.66 0.23
N ASP A 114 -9.75 -13.00 -0.44
CA ASP A 114 -10.87 -13.60 -1.16
C ASP A 114 -10.95 -12.95 -2.54
N ARG A 115 -10.67 -13.70 -3.59
CA ARG A 115 -10.63 -13.22 -4.98
C ARG A 115 -11.92 -12.50 -5.37
N GLY A 116 -13.07 -12.99 -4.89
CA GLY A 116 -14.37 -12.39 -5.16
C GLY A 116 -14.62 -11.06 -4.45
N LYS A 117 -13.82 -10.71 -3.44
CA LYS A 117 -14.00 -9.51 -2.60
C LYS A 117 -12.82 -8.55 -2.64
N PHE A 118 -11.65 -9.01 -3.11
CA PHE A 118 -10.47 -8.17 -3.24
C PHE A 118 -10.56 -7.33 -4.52
N ASP A 119 -10.51 -6.03 -4.38
CA ASP A 119 -10.60 -5.06 -5.46
C ASP A 119 -9.81 -3.78 -5.12
N LYS A 120 -9.96 -2.74 -5.95
CA LYS A 120 -9.30 -1.44 -5.73
C LYS A 120 -9.62 -0.76 -4.39
N TYR A 121 -10.65 -1.20 -3.67
CA TYR A 121 -11.07 -0.65 -2.36
C TYR A 121 -10.65 -1.51 -1.16
N ALA A 122 -10.14 -2.72 -1.40
CA ALA A 122 -9.54 -3.54 -0.37
C ALA A 122 -8.04 -3.20 -0.26
N HIS A 123 -7.62 -2.67 0.89
CA HIS A 123 -6.25 -2.17 1.05
C HIS A 123 -5.33 -3.14 1.77
N PHE A 124 -5.86 -4.03 2.62
CA PHE A 124 -5.04 -4.93 3.42
C PHE A 124 -5.67 -6.31 3.54
N ALA A 125 -4.96 -7.36 3.10
CA ALA A 125 -5.40 -8.74 3.19
C ALA A 125 -4.23 -9.70 3.50
N ARG A 126 -4.55 -10.93 3.93
CA ARG A 126 -3.58 -12.00 4.20
C ARG A 126 -3.95 -13.29 3.49
N ILE A 127 -2.94 -14.04 3.08
CA ILE A 127 -3.03 -15.44 2.64
C ILE A 127 -2.41 -16.30 3.74
N GLY A 128 -3.13 -17.32 4.18
CA GLY A 128 -2.75 -18.18 5.30
C GLY A 128 -3.33 -17.73 6.64
N ASP A 129 -3.11 -18.56 7.66
CA ASP A 129 -3.63 -18.39 9.02
C ASP A 129 -2.52 -18.21 10.06
N GLY A 130 -1.27 -18.25 9.64
CA GLY A 130 -0.10 -18.04 10.46
C GLY A 130 0.12 -16.58 10.88
N SER A 131 1.31 -16.27 11.39
CA SER A 131 1.69 -14.91 11.77
C SER A 131 1.93 -14.03 10.54
N LEU A 132 1.63 -12.73 10.69
CA LEU A 132 1.97 -11.69 9.70
C LEU A 132 3.46 -11.27 9.80
N GLY A 133 4.20 -11.76 10.78
CA GLY A 133 5.52 -11.24 11.14
C GLY A 133 5.46 -9.83 11.76
N GLY A 134 6.61 -9.29 12.09
CA GLY A 134 6.74 -8.02 12.78
C GLY A 134 6.22 -6.84 11.95
N LYS A 135 6.80 -6.60 10.78
CA LYS A 135 6.36 -5.50 9.89
C LYS A 135 4.88 -5.62 9.48
N GLY A 136 4.38 -6.85 9.22
CA GLY A 136 2.98 -7.09 8.88
C GLY A 136 2.03 -6.71 10.01
N ARG A 137 2.38 -7.01 11.27
CA ARG A 137 1.61 -6.59 12.46
C ARG A 137 1.64 -5.08 12.63
N GLY A 138 2.81 -4.43 12.43
CA GLY A 138 2.94 -2.98 12.47
C GLY A 138 2.05 -2.29 11.43
N LEU A 139 2.02 -2.78 10.19
CA LEU A 139 1.13 -2.26 9.14
C LEU A 139 -0.35 -2.46 9.49
N ALA A 140 -0.73 -3.62 10.05
CA ALA A 140 -2.10 -3.88 10.50
C ALA A 140 -2.53 -2.92 11.62
N PHE A 141 -1.62 -2.63 12.55
CA PHE A 141 -1.85 -1.65 13.60
C PHE A 141 -2.04 -0.24 13.04
N LEU A 142 -1.17 0.19 12.11
CA LEU A 142 -1.29 1.50 11.46
C LEU A 142 -2.60 1.62 10.65
N ASP A 143 -3.00 0.59 9.93
CA ASP A 143 -4.29 0.55 9.21
C ASP A 143 -5.47 0.72 10.18
N HIS A 144 -5.40 0.05 11.34
CA HIS A 144 -6.39 0.22 12.39
C HIS A 144 -6.41 1.66 12.93
N VAL A 145 -5.25 2.23 13.26
CA VAL A 145 -5.14 3.62 13.77
C VAL A 145 -5.72 4.62 12.79
N ILE A 146 -5.37 4.51 11.49
CA ILE A 146 -5.92 5.42 10.46
C ILE A 146 -7.44 5.31 10.38
N LYS A 147 -8.00 4.11 10.50
CA LYS A 147 -9.45 3.89 10.41
C LYS A 147 -10.23 4.41 11.62
N ILE A 148 -9.63 4.39 12.82
CA ILE A 148 -10.30 4.94 14.03
C ILE A 148 -10.10 6.46 14.18
N HIS A 149 -9.25 7.09 13.35
CA HIS A 149 -8.97 8.51 13.33
C HIS A 149 -9.42 9.15 12.00
N PRO A 150 -10.75 9.27 11.75
CA PRO A 150 -11.29 9.80 10.49
C PRO A 150 -10.89 11.26 10.23
N GLU A 151 -10.47 12.00 11.26
CA GLU A 151 -9.95 13.36 11.16
C GLU A 151 -8.71 13.46 10.27
N LEU A 152 -7.91 12.38 10.14
CA LEU A 152 -6.75 12.33 9.25
C LEU A 152 -7.13 12.48 7.77
N ASN A 153 -8.37 12.16 7.40
CA ASN A 153 -8.88 12.26 6.04
C ASN A 153 -9.78 13.48 5.81
N GLN A 154 -9.81 14.45 6.75
CA GLN A 154 -10.54 15.70 6.59
C GLN A 154 -9.74 16.77 5.84
N LEU A 155 -8.47 16.52 5.59
CA LEU A 155 -7.60 17.42 4.84
C LEU A 155 -7.98 17.41 3.36
N THR A 156 -8.37 18.55 2.82
CA THR A 156 -8.80 18.68 1.42
C THR A 156 -7.64 18.31 0.48
N GLY A 157 -7.90 17.43 -0.45
CA GLY A 157 -6.90 17.01 -1.47
C GLY A 157 -5.88 15.97 -0.99
N MET A 158 -5.98 15.49 0.25
CA MET A 158 -5.07 14.49 0.79
C MET A 158 -5.83 13.30 1.38
N THR A 159 -5.32 12.09 1.12
CA THR A 159 -5.83 10.86 1.72
C THR A 159 -4.70 10.15 2.48
N VAL A 160 -4.93 9.87 3.77
CA VAL A 160 -4.01 9.08 4.61
C VAL A 160 -4.46 7.62 4.59
N GLN A 161 -3.63 6.75 4.06
CA GLN A 161 -3.95 5.32 3.94
C GLN A 161 -2.69 4.46 3.91
N ILE A 162 -2.82 3.18 4.28
CA ILE A 162 -1.80 2.17 3.99
C ILE A 162 -1.87 1.84 2.50
N PRO A 163 -0.75 1.80 1.76
CA PRO A 163 -0.72 1.31 0.40
C PRO A 163 -1.27 -0.12 0.34
N LYS A 164 -1.84 -0.50 -0.80
CA LYS A 164 -2.44 -1.82 -0.96
C LYS A 164 -1.44 -2.91 -0.62
N THR A 165 -1.82 -3.79 0.29
CA THR A 165 -0.93 -4.76 0.92
C THR A 165 -1.57 -6.15 0.96
N LEU A 166 -0.82 -7.16 0.54
CA LEU A 166 -1.14 -8.57 0.70
C LEU A 166 -0.01 -9.24 1.48
N VAL A 167 -0.32 -9.93 2.56
CA VAL A 167 0.67 -10.63 3.39
C VAL A 167 0.54 -12.13 3.22
N LEU A 168 1.63 -12.78 2.83
CA LEU A 168 1.79 -14.23 2.92
C LEU A 168 2.21 -14.57 4.34
N CYS A 169 1.35 -15.23 5.10
CA CYS A 169 1.59 -15.57 6.50
C CYS A 169 2.67 -16.65 6.66
N THR A 170 3.17 -16.83 7.85
CA THR A 170 4.27 -17.78 8.14
C THR A 170 3.92 -19.25 7.84
N ASP A 171 2.66 -19.65 7.86
CA ASP A 171 2.22 -20.99 7.46
C ASP A 171 2.34 -21.25 5.94
N VAL A 172 2.35 -20.17 5.13
CA VAL A 172 2.66 -20.27 3.69
C VAL A 172 4.13 -20.60 3.49
N PHE A 173 5.02 -20.01 4.29
CA PHE A 173 6.43 -20.34 4.33
C PHE A 173 6.64 -21.81 4.74
N ASP A 174 6.03 -22.27 5.83
CA ASP A 174 6.15 -23.65 6.30
C ASP A 174 5.74 -24.64 5.20
N ARG A 175 4.58 -24.41 4.55
CA ARG A 175 4.11 -25.26 3.44
C ARG A 175 5.07 -25.26 2.25
N PHE A 176 5.67 -24.12 1.91
CA PHE A 176 6.67 -24.03 0.85
C PHE A 176 7.91 -24.84 1.18
N MET A 177 8.43 -24.72 2.41
CA MET A 177 9.61 -25.47 2.89
C MET A 177 9.37 -26.98 2.89
N GLU A 178 8.23 -27.42 3.43
CA GLU A 178 7.84 -28.82 3.53
C GLU A 178 7.59 -29.46 2.16
N HIS A 179 6.82 -28.78 1.30
CA HIS A 179 6.48 -29.28 -0.03
C HIS A 179 7.70 -29.54 -0.91
N ASN A 180 8.73 -28.74 -0.76
CA ASN A 180 9.95 -28.80 -1.56
C ASN A 180 11.13 -29.50 -0.84
N ASN A 181 10.94 -30.00 0.38
CA ASN A 181 11.97 -30.62 1.22
C ASN A 181 13.24 -29.77 1.36
N LEU A 182 13.07 -28.45 1.61
CA LEU A 182 14.18 -27.49 1.60
C LEU A 182 14.96 -27.43 2.92
N TYR A 183 14.45 -27.96 4.02
CA TYR A 183 15.10 -27.84 5.33
C TYR A 183 16.53 -28.44 5.36
N GLU A 184 16.78 -29.52 4.66
CA GLU A 184 18.12 -30.16 4.64
C GLU A 184 19.17 -29.18 4.07
N VAL A 185 18.92 -28.59 2.88
CA VAL A 185 19.86 -27.66 2.26
C VAL A 185 19.88 -26.32 3.01
N ALA A 186 18.75 -25.86 3.50
CA ALA A 186 18.61 -24.60 4.22
C ALA A 186 19.43 -24.57 5.52
N LEU A 187 19.41 -25.66 6.29
CA LEU A 187 20.12 -25.78 7.56
C LEU A 187 21.57 -26.21 7.41
N SER A 188 22.01 -26.60 6.19
CA SER A 188 23.40 -26.97 5.92
C SER A 188 24.35 -25.79 5.95
N ASP A 189 25.67 -26.08 5.92
CA ASP A 189 26.72 -25.03 5.76
C ASP A 189 27.00 -24.69 4.30
N ALA A 190 26.05 -24.95 3.39
CA ALA A 190 26.19 -24.60 1.99
C ALA A 190 26.30 -23.08 1.79
N PRO A 191 27.06 -22.61 0.78
CA PRO A 191 27.12 -21.20 0.42
C PRO A 191 25.75 -20.62 0.10
N ASP A 192 25.56 -19.31 0.35
CA ASP A 192 24.28 -18.60 0.16
C ASP A 192 23.76 -18.76 -1.27
N GLU A 193 24.63 -18.74 -2.27
CA GLU A 193 24.28 -18.93 -3.68
C GLU A 193 23.70 -20.33 -3.95
N VAL A 194 24.21 -21.34 -3.28
CA VAL A 194 23.71 -22.74 -3.41
C VAL A 194 22.34 -22.87 -2.77
N ILE A 195 22.17 -22.30 -1.58
CA ILE A 195 20.86 -22.25 -0.89
C ILE A 195 19.85 -21.54 -1.80
N LEU A 196 20.19 -20.35 -2.29
CA LEU A 196 19.32 -19.57 -3.18
C LEU A 196 18.90 -20.36 -4.41
N GLN A 197 19.84 -21.05 -5.08
CA GLN A 197 19.53 -21.84 -6.29
C GLN A 197 18.53 -22.96 -6.03
N HIS A 198 18.56 -23.60 -4.85
CA HIS A 198 17.57 -24.60 -4.47
C HIS A 198 16.19 -23.96 -4.25
N PHE A 199 16.13 -22.81 -3.58
CA PHE A 199 14.87 -22.06 -3.37
C PHE A 199 14.27 -21.57 -4.68
N LEU A 200 15.09 -21.04 -5.60
CA LEU A 200 14.60 -20.56 -6.89
C LEU A 200 14.03 -21.70 -7.76
N LYS A 201 14.57 -22.90 -7.69
CA LYS A 201 14.06 -24.10 -8.39
C LYS A 201 12.80 -24.67 -7.75
N ALA A 202 12.56 -24.40 -6.47
CA ALA A 202 11.41 -24.88 -5.73
C ALA A 202 10.09 -24.32 -6.31
N GLN A 203 9.00 -25.03 -6.13
CA GLN A 203 7.69 -24.63 -6.64
C GLN A 203 6.85 -23.93 -5.56
N LEU A 204 6.30 -22.76 -5.88
CA LEU A 204 5.23 -22.18 -5.07
C LEU A 204 3.94 -22.96 -5.35
N PRO A 205 3.09 -23.20 -4.33
CA PRO A 205 1.82 -23.88 -4.53
C PRO A 205 0.92 -23.16 -5.56
N ASP A 206 0.39 -23.93 -6.52
CA ASP A 206 -0.44 -23.39 -7.61
C ASP A 206 -1.68 -22.61 -7.11
N SER A 207 -2.17 -22.95 -5.92
CA SER A 207 -3.32 -22.28 -5.30
C SER A 207 -3.13 -20.77 -5.11
N TYR A 208 -1.89 -20.29 -5.00
CA TYR A 208 -1.57 -18.87 -4.81
C TYR A 208 -1.40 -18.09 -6.12
N ILE A 209 -1.20 -18.77 -7.25
CA ILE A 209 -0.96 -18.16 -8.55
C ILE A 209 -2.14 -17.27 -8.95
N GLU A 210 -3.36 -17.79 -8.85
CA GLU A 210 -4.57 -17.00 -9.16
C GLU A 210 -4.82 -15.86 -8.17
N ASP A 211 -4.38 -16.01 -6.90
CA ASP A 211 -4.44 -14.95 -5.91
C ASP A 211 -3.50 -13.80 -6.29
N PHE A 212 -2.30 -14.11 -6.80
CA PHE A 212 -1.37 -13.11 -7.30
C PHE A 212 -1.92 -12.37 -8.53
N PHE A 213 -2.54 -13.08 -9.47
CA PHE A 213 -3.17 -12.41 -10.62
C PHE A 213 -4.28 -11.45 -10.17
N THR A 214 -5.14 -11.87 -9.23
CA THR A 214 -6.17 -10.98 -8.67
C THR A 214 -5.55 -9.77 -7.96
N PHE A 215 -4.42 -9.95 -7.27
CA PHE A 215 -3.68 -8.84 -6.67
C PHE A 215 -3.10 -7.89 -7.73
N PHE A 216 -2.54 -8.41 -8.84
CA PHE A 216 -2.04 -7.59 -9.96
C PHE A 216 -3.13 -6.79 -10.64
N GLU A 217 -4.34 -7.34 -10.78
CA GLU A 217 -5.48 -6.61 -11.35
C GLU A 217 -5.96 -5.47 -10.45
N ALA A 218 -5.79 -5.65 -9.14
CA ALA A 218 -6.20 -4.65 -8.16
C ALA A 218 -5.14 -3.57 -7.92
N THR A 219 -3.88 -3.78 -8.34
CA THR A 219 -2.75 -2.84 -8.19
C THR A 219 -2.41 -2.19 -9.53
N HIS A 220 -1.99 -0.92 -9.50
CA HIS A 220 -1.65 -0.15 -10.71
C HIS A 220 -0.23 0.43 -10.64
N SER A 221 0.53 0.09 -9.61
CA SER A 221 1.88 0.56 -9.35
C SER A 221 2.81 -0.64 -9.13
N PRO A 222 4.14 -0.45 -9.14
CA PRO A 222 5.09 -1.49 -8.78
C PRO A 222 4.79 -2.13 -7.43
N ILE A 223 5.26 -3.35 -7.22
CA ILE A 223 5.04 -4.10 -5.98
C ILE A 223 6.36 -4.28 -5.25
N ALA A 224 6.43 -3.81 -4.01
CA ALA A 224 7.52 -4.12 -3.10
C ALA A 224 7.28 -5.48 -2.43
N VAL A 225 8.25 -6.38 -2.53
CA VAL A 225 8.28 -7.69 -1.86
C VAL A 225 9.22 -7.57 -0.67
N ARG A 226 8.66 -7.62 0.54
CA ARG A 226 9.39 -7.31 1.78
C ARG A 226 9.32 -8.47 2.75
N SER A 227 10.42 -8.73 3.42
CA SER A 227 10.47 -9.63 4.57
C SER A 227 9.61 -9.13 5.73
N SER A 228 9.05 -10.06 6.49
CA SER A 228 8.37 -9.79 7.75
C SER A 228 8.57 -10.98 8.69
N SER A 229 9.77 -11.07 9.26
CA SER A 229 10.10 -12.13 10.19
C SER A 229 9.51 -11.90 11.58
N LEU A 230 9.48 -12.94 12.40
CA LEU A 230 8.99 -12.84 13.78
C LEU A 230 9.95 -12.06 14.67
N LEU A 231 11.26 -12.13 14.39
CA LEU A 231 12.30 -11.50 15.20
C LEU A 231 12.62 -10.07 14.77
N GLU A 232 12.18 -9.64 13.59
CA GLU A 232 12.55 -8.35 12.99
C GLU A 232 12.15 -7.13 13.85
N ASP A 233 11.08 -7.24 14.64
CA ASP A 233 10.61 -6.21 15.58
C ASP A 233 10.94 -6.55 17.05
N SER A 234 11.92 -7.40 17.30
CA SER A 234 12.36 -7.68 18.66
C SER A 234 12.96 -6.41 19.29
N HIS A 235 12.37 -5.95 20.39
CA HIS A 235 12.89 -4.79 21.13
C HIS A 235 14.29 -4.98 21.72
N TYR A 236 14.70 -6.23 21.91
CA TYR A 236 15.97 -6.58 22.55
C TYR A 236 17.08 -6.90 21.57
N GLN A 237 16.73 -7.29 20.36
CA GLN A 237 17.67 -7.77 19.33
C GLN A 237 17.13 -7.40 17.94
N PRO A 238 17.35 -6.15 17.47
CA PRO A 238 16.80 -5.69 16.21
C PRO A 238 17.46 -6.39 15.02
N PHE A 239 16.65 -7.02 14.18
CA PHE A 239 17.04 -7.71 12.95
C PHE A 239 17.02 -6.78 11.73
N ALA A 240 17.30 -5.49 11.92
CA ALA A 240 17.19 -4.50 10.87
C ALA A 240 18.31 -4.63 9.83
N GLY A 241 17.94 -4.65 8.55
CA GLY A 241 18.88 -4.60 7.43
C GLY A 241 19.48 -5.95 6.98
N ILE A 242 19.07 -7.07 7.60
CA ILE A 242 19.54 -8.42 7.24
C ILE A 242 18.80 -8.95 6.00
N TYR A 243 17.52 -8.63 5.87
CA TYR A 243 16.67 -9.13 4.80
C TYR A 243 16.46 -8.09 3.70
N THR A 244 16.46 -8.54 2.47
CA THR A 244 16.36 -7.71 1.28
C THR A 244 14.92 -7.38 0.92
N THR A 245 14.70 -6.20 0.32
CA THR A 245 13.43 -5.79 -0.29
C THR A 245 13.59 -5.75 -1.80
N TYR A 246 12.74 -6.47 -2.52
CA TYR A 246 12.70 -6.45 -3.98
C TYR A 246 11.54 -5.58 -4.46
N MET A 247 11.68 -4.91 -5.59
CA MET A 247 10.61 -4.12 -6.21
C MET A 247 10.34 -4.66 -7.61
N ILE A 248 9.09 -5.09 -7.83
CA ILE A 248 8.65 -5.63 -9.12
C ILE A 248 7.95 -4.53 -9.90
N PRO A 249 8.43 -4.16 -11.11
CA PRO A 249 7.77 -3.16 -11.93
C PRO A 249 6.38 -3.64 -12.37
N GLN A 250 5.49 -2.70 -12.63
CA GLN A 250 4.18 -3.00 -13.21
C GLN A 250 4.36 -3.21 -14.72
N LEU A 251 4.07 -4.41 -15.20
CA LEU A 251 4.17 -4.80 -16.61
C LEU A 251 2.79 -5.15 -17.18
N ASP A 252 2.64 -5.05 -18.49
CA ASP A 252 1.46 -5.55 -19.19
C ASP A 252 1.45 -7.08 -19.20
N ASP A 253 2.61 -7.72 -19.36
CA ASP A 253 2.76 -9.17 -19.23
C ASP A 253 2.72 -9.62 -17.76
N LYS A 254 1.54 -10.07 -17.34
CA LYS A 254 1.30 -10.58 -15.97
C LYS A 254 2.02 -11.89 -15.68
N GLN A 255 2.34 -12.67 -16.71
CA GLN A 255 3.10 -13.92 -16.54
C GLN A 255 4.56 -13.61 -16.20
N GLU A 256 5.14 -12.57 -16.80
CA GLU A 256 6.47 -12.12 -16.48
C GLU A 256 6.52 -11.50 -15.07
N MET A 257 5.53 -10.68 -14.71
CA MET A 257 5.38 -10.19 -13.33
C MET A 257 5.31 -11.34 -12.32
N LEU A 258 4.56 -12.41 -12.63
CA LEU A 258 4.45 -13.58 -11.76
C LEU A 258 5.79 -14.28 -11.57
N LYS A 259 6.59 -14.45 -12.63
CA LYS A 259 7.93 -15.05 -12.54
C LYS A 259 8.84 -14.22 -11.62
N MET A 260 8.87 -12.91 -11.81
CA MET A 260 9.65 -11.99 -10.98
C MET A 260 9.17 -12.01 -9.53
N LEU A 261 7.86 -11.97 -9.29
CA LEU A 261 7.27 -12.04 -7.96
C LEU A 261 7.61 -13.35 -7.26
N ALA A 262 7.47 -14.49 -7.94
CA ALA A 262 7.80 -15.80 -7.41
C ALA A 262 9.28 -15.90 -7.04
N ALA A 263 10.17 -15.40 -7.90
CA ALA A 263 11.60 -15.36 -7.62
C ALA A 263 11.92 -14.47 -6.41
N ALA A 264 11.30 -13.29 -6.30
CA ALA A 264 11.47 -12.38 -5.16
C ALA A 264 11.00 -13.03 -3.83
N ILE A 265 9.82 -13.67 -3.82
CA ILE A 265 9.31 -14.37 -2.63
C ILE A 265 10.28 -15.47 -2.20
N LYS A 266 10.73 -16.29 -3.15
CA LYS A 266 11.68 -17.39 -2.88
C LYS A 266 13.02 -16.88 -2.37
N SER A 267 13.51 -15.74 -2.89
CA SER A 267 14.74 -15.11 -2.43
C SER A 267 14.60 -14.56 -1.01
N VAL A 268 13.44 -13.96 -0.67
CA VAL A 268 13.14 -13.56 0.72
C VAL A 268 13.13 -14.77 1.64
N TYR A 269 12.53 -15.90 1.23
CA TYR A 269 12.53 -17.11 2.02
C TYR A 269 13.95 -17.70 2.19
N ALA A 270 14.76 -17.70 1.13
CA ALA A 270 16.15 -18.19 1.18
C ALA A 270 17.01 -17.37 2.15
N SER A 271 16.80 -16.03 2.22
CA SER A 271 17.61 -15.13 3.02
C SER A 271 17.54 -15.41 4.53
N VAL A 272 16.53 -16.13 5.00
CA VAL A 272 16.45 -16.61 6.40
C VAL A 272 17.66 -17.49 6.75
N TYR A 273 18.14 -18.25 5.77
CA TYR A 273 19.18 -19.26 5.95
C TYR A 273 20.55 -18.86 5.42
N TYR A 274 20.75 -17.61 5.06
CA TYR A 274 22.06 -17.09 4.64
C TYR A 274 23.03 -17.02 5.82
N HIS A 275 24.30 -17.01 5.51
CA HIS A 275 25.39 -17.00 6.48
C HIS A 275 25.21 -15.90 7.55
N ASP A 276 24.93 -14.68 7.15
CA ASP A 276 24.75 -13.54 8.08
C ASP A 276 23.54 -13.73 8.99
N SER A 277 22.42 -14.27 8.47
CA SER A 277 21.24 -14.60 9.26
C SER A 277 21.54 -15.70 10.29
N LYS A 278 22.22 -16.77 9.89
CA LYS A 278 22.65 -17.87 10.75
C LYS A 278 23.62 -17.38 11.84
N ALA A 279 24.61 -16.59 11.45
CA ALA A 279 25.59 -16.02 12.38
C ALA A 279 24.93 -15.12 13.43
N TYR A 280 24.00 -14.27 13.00
CA TYR A 280 23.25 -13.41 13.90
C TYR A 280 22.38 -14.20 14.88
N MET A 281 21.65 -15.20 14.43
CA MET A 281 20.83 -16.06 15.29
C MET A 281 21.66 -16.79 16.32
N THR A 282 22.79 -17.32 15.90
CA THR A 282 23.75 -17.97 16.83
C THR A 282 24.24 -16.98 17.88
N ALA A 283 24.60 -15.76 17.50
CA ALA A 283 25.09 -14.72 18.40
C ALA A 283 24.02 -14.25 19.41
N THR A 284 22.73 -14.32 19.01
CA THR A 284 21.59 -13.88 19.84
C THR A 284 20.90 -14.99 20.60
N SER A 285 21.46 -16.21 20.59
CA SER A 285 20.90 -17.40 21.23
C SER A 285 19.48 -17.77 20.73
N ASN A 286 19.10 -17.33 19.55
CA ASN A 286 17.87 -17.74 18.88
C ASN A 286 18.09 -19.03 18.10
N VAL A 287 17.02 -19.79 17.90
CA VAL A 287 17.06 -21.08 17.20
C VAL A 287 16.55 -20.87 15.78
N ILE A 288 17.42 -21.10 14.78
CA ILE A 288 17.12 -20.78 13.37
C ILE A 288 15.92 -21.55 12.79
N ASP A 289 15.69 -22.77 13.24
CA ASP A 289 14.55 -23.60 12.83
C ASP A 289 13.21 -23.11 13.41
N GLN A 290 13.24 -22.17 14.38
CA GLN A 290 12.06 -21.50 14.89
C GLN A 290 11.76 -20.17 14.17
N GLU A 291 12.69 -19.66 13.37
CA GLU A 291 12.46 -18.45 12.59
C GLU A 291 11.57 -18.74 11.39
N LYS A 292 10.50 -18.01 11.29
CA LYS A 292 9.51 -18.12 10.22
C LYS A 292 9.31 -16.79 9.52
N MET A 293 9.24 -16.85 8.20
CA MET A 293 9.16 -15.67 7.36
C MET A 293 7.74 -15.48 6.80
N ALA A 294 7.11 -14.37 7.14
CA ALA A 294 6.02 -13.85 6.35
C ALA A 294 6.56 -12.91 5.27
N VAL A 295 5.84 -12.78 4.15
CA VAL A 295 6.22 -11.89 3.06
C VAL A 295 5.11 -10.87 2.83
N ILE A 296 5.49 -9.59 2.75
CA ILE A 296 4.59 -8.49 2.45
C ILE A 296 4.73 -8.13 0.98
N LEU A 297 3.64 -8.23 0.24
CA LEU A 297 3.49 -7.68 -1.10
C LEU A 297 2.76 -6.35 -0.97
N GLN A 298 3.44 -5.24 -1.27
CA GLN A 298 2.89 -3.91 -1.04
C GLN A 298 3.06 -3.03 -2.27
N GLU A 299 1.99 -2.35 -2.66
CA GLU A 299 2.01 -1.37 -3.73
C GLU A 299 2.97 -0.22 -3.39
N VAL A 300 3.87 0.12 -4.32
CA VAL A 300 4.79 1.25 -4.17
C VAL A 300 4.07 2.53 -4.55
N VAL A 301 4.11 3.52 -3.66
CA VAL A 301 3.51 4.84 -3.92
C VAL A 301 4.47 5.69 -4.74
N GLY A 302 3.98 6.35 -5.78
CA GLY A 302 4.77 7.22 -6.64
C GLY A 302 4.08 7.51 -7.97
N ASN A 303 4.81 8.17 -8.85
CA ASN A 303 4.38 8.45 -10.22
C ASN A 303 5.43 7.95 -11.21
N ASN A 304 4.97 7.56 -12.39
CA ASN A 304 5.85 7.18 -13.50
C ASN A 304 6.22 8.43 -14.33
N TYR A 305 7.50 8.75 -14.35
CA TYR A 305 8.08 9.85 -15.11
C TYR A 305 8.93 9.26 -16.26
N ASP A 306 8.27 8.92 -17.35
CA ASP A 306 8.92 8.35 -18.54
C ASP A 306 9.85 7.15 -18.22
N GLY A 307 9.26 6.14 -17.55
CA GLY A 307 9.98 4.92 -17.16
C GLY A 307 10.74 5.00 -15.85
N ARG A 308 10.71 6.12 -15.13
CA ARG A 308 11.27 6.31 -13.79
C ARG A 308 10.15 6.46 -12.79
N PHE A 309 9.98 5.50 -11.90
CA PHE A 309 8.90 5.52 -10.93
C PHE A 309 9.42 5.91 -9.54
N TYR A 310 8.89 6.99 -8.98
CA TYR A 310 9.23 7.45 -7.64
C TYR A 310 8.19 8.41 -7.06
N PRO A 311 8.08 8.52 -5.71
CA PRO A 311 7.25 9.52 -5.06
C PRO A 311 7.95 10.89 -5.03
N ASN A 312 7.18 11.96 -5.07
CA ASN A 312 7.71 13.33 -4.92
C ASN A 312 8.34 13.53 -3.53
N ILE A 313 7.78 12.90 -2.50
CA ILE A 313 8.25 12.99 -1.12
C ILE A 313 8.23 11.60 -0.48
N SER A 314 9.34 11.23 0.12
CA SER A 314 9.43 10.13 1.07
C SER A 314 9.85 10.67 2.43
N GLY A 315 9.47 9.97 3.51
CA GLY A 315 9.83 10.42 4.83
C GLY A 315 9.93 9.29 5.85
N VAL A 316 10.72 9.53 6.89
CA VAL A 316 10.75 8.72 8.11
C VAL A 316 10.36 9.62 9.28
N LEU A 317 9.31 9.22 9.98
CA LEU A 317 8.81 9.90 11.16
C LEU A 317 9.22 9.12 12.41
N ARG A 318 9.70 9.82 13.44
CA ARG A 318 10.00 9.26 14.75
C ARG A 318 9.25 10.04 15.80
N SER A 319 8.61 9.34 16.73
CA SER A 319 7.87 9.94 17.85
C SER A 319 8.78 10.60 18.89
N LEU A 320 10.07 10.25 18.89
CA LEU A 320 11.06 10.83 19.78
C LEU A 320 12.19 11.51 18.99
N ASN A 321 12.44 12.77 19.31
CA ASN A 321 13.58 13.54 18.82
C ASN A 321 14.74 13.41 19.80
N PHE A 322 15.75 12.59 19.48
CA PHE A 322 16.91 12.37 20.34
C PHE A 322 17.86 13.57 20.44
N TYR A 323 17.79 14.50 19.50
CA TYR A 323 18.67 15.65 19.38
C TYR A 323 17.85 16.91 19.09
N PRO A 324 17.04 17.39 20.06
CA PRO A 324 16.25 18.61 19.88
C PRO A 324 17.16 19.83 19.77
N VAL A 325 16.80 20.76 18.87
CA VAL A 325 17.58 21.98 18.60
C VAL A 325 16.70 23.21 18.80
N GLY A 326 17.28 24.23 19.43
CA GLY A 326 16.60 25.48 19.64
C GLY A 326 15.36 25.35 20.55
N LYS A 327 14.17 25.52 19.99
CA LYS A 327 12.88 25.42 20.70
C LYS A 327 12.24 24.03 20.65
N GLU A 328 12.83 23.10 19.90
CA GLU A 328 12.31 21.73 19.77
C GLU A 328 12.32 21.01 21.11
N LYS A 329 11.39 20.07 21.28
CA LYS A 329 11.33 19.16 22.43
C LYS A 329 11.44 17.72 21.98
N ALA A 330 11.95 16.85 22.83
CA ALA A 330 12.15 15.44 22.51
C ALA A 330 10.84 14.72 22.16
N GLU A 331 9.76 15.02 22.89
CA GLU A 331 8.43 14.43 22.73
C GLU A 331 7.66 14.89 21.48
N GLU A 332 8.12 15.94 20.81
CA GLU A 332 7.50 16.44 19.59
C GLU A 332 7.82 15.61 18.35
N GLY A 333 8.78 14.69 18.49
CA GLY A 333 9.21 13.84 17.39
C GLY A 333 10.05 14.58 16.35
N ILE A 334 10.36 13.89 15.26
CA ILE A 334 11.19 14.40 14.17
C ILE A 334 10.83 13.72 12.85
N ALA A 335 10.88 14.46 11.75
CA ALA A 335 10.73 13.97 10.38
C ALA A 335 12.06 14.08 9.61
N SER A 336 12.37 13.07 8.82
CA SER A 336 13.42 13.11 7.79
C SER A 336 12.75 12.99 6.43
N LEU A 337 12.87 14.02 5.59
CA LEU A 337 12.20 14.11 4.29
C LEU A 337 13.22 14.04 3.15
N ALA A 338 12.86 13.38 2.06
CA ALA A 338 13.65 13.28 0.83
C ALA A 338 12.76 13.16 -0.41
N LEU A 339 13.29 13.54 -1.56
CA LEU A 339 12.78 13.22 -2.89
C LEU A 339 13.10 11.77 -3.23
N GLY A 340 12.19 11.07 -3.90
CA GLY A 340 12.42 9.73 -4.44
C GLY A 340 12.04 8.61 -3.48
N LEU A 341 12.47 7.38 -3.76
CA LEU A 341 12.14 6.20 -2.98
C LEU A 341 12.69 6.26 -1.55
N GLY A 342 11.90 5.82 -0.58
CA GLY A 342 12.27 5.82 0.84
C GLY A 342 13.52 5.00 1.18
N LYS A 343 13.93 4.05 0.32
CA LYS A 343 15.20 3.32 0.40
C LYS A 343 16.39 4.27 0.56
N TYR A 344 16.39 5.41 -0.16
CA TYR A 344 17.42 6.44 -0.04
C TYR A 344 17.61 6.96 1.38
N ILE A 345 16.52 7.14 2.13
CA ILE A 345 16.57 7.60 3.54
C ILE A 345 17.14 6.51 4.45
N VAL A 346 16.69 5.27 4.25
CA VAL A 346 17.10 4.13 5.08
C VAL A 346 18.60 3.83 4.93
N GLU A 347 19.15 4.01 3.73
CA GLU A 347 20.57 3.84 3.44
C GLU A 347 21.45 5.03 3.83
N GLY A 348 20.90 6.02 4.54
CA GLY A 348 21.67 7.15 5.07
C GLY A 348 21.91 8.27 4.06
N GLY A 349 21.08 8.36 3.01
CA GLY A 349 21.11 9.47 2.07
C GLY A 349 20.85 10.83 2.73
N GLN A 350 21.19 11.90 2.04
CA GLN A 350 20.95 13.28 2.51
C GLN A 350 19.44 13.56 2.60
N THR A 351 18.94 13.83 3.79
CA THR A 351 17.53 14.14 4.06
C THR A 351 17.38 15.50 4.70
N LEU A 352 16.24 16.15 4.51
CA LEU A 352 15.89 17.34 5.26
C LEU A 352 15.30 16.92 6.61
N ARG A 353 15.94 17.37 7.70
CA ARG A 353 15.46 17.13 9.08
C ARG A 353 14.49 18.24 9.48
N VAL A 354 13.28 17.87 9.88
CA VAL A 354 12.19 18.81 10.18
C VAL A 354 11.53 18.43 11.49
N SER A 355 11.36 19.40 12.39
CA SER A 355 10.46 19.24 13.54
C SER A 355 9.01 19.52 13.07
N PRO A 356 8.06 18.59 13.29
CA PRO A 356 6.66 18.80 12.89
C PRO A 356 6.00 20.01 13.59
N TYR A 357 6.45 20.36 14.79
CA TYR A 357 5.95 21.50 15.56
C TYR A 357 6.64 22.84 15.21
N HIS A 358 7.79 22.78 14.54
CA HIS A 358 8.57 23.94 14.11
C HIS A 358 9.01 23.82 12.65
N PRO A 359 8.08 23.67 11.69
CA PRO A 359 8.39 23.37 10.29
C PRO A 359 9.11 24.50 9.57
N ASP A 360 9.06 25.72 10.09
CA ASP A 360 9.76 26.92 9.60
C ASP A 360 11.23 26.99 10.04
N GLN A 361 11.65 26.16 11.03
CA GLN A 361 12.97 26.18 11.61
C GLN A 361 13.81 24.98 11.14
N VAL A 362 14.26 25.03 9.88
CA VAL A 362 15.08 23.98 9.30
C VAL A 362 16.54 24.41 9.29
N LEU A 363 17.37 23.72 10.09
CA LEU A 363 18.79 24.05 10.23
C LEU A 363 19.57 24.00 8.91
N GLN A 364 19.31 22.99 8.07
CA GLN A 364 20.01 22.80 6.79
C GLN A 364 19.74 23.92 5.80
N THR A 365 18.67 24.70 5.97
CA THR A 365 18.32 25.83 5.10
C THR A 365 18.42 27.19 5.80
N SER A 366 18.95 27.24 7.03
CA SER A 366 19.08 28.47 7.82
C SER A 366 20.15 29.42 7.27
N GLU A 367 21.20 28.88 6.66
CA GLU A 367 22.31 29.62 6.06
C GLU A 367 22.58 29.15 4.64
N LEU A 368 22.98 30.05 3.74
CA LEU A 368 23.27 29.76 2.34
C LEU A 368 24.31 28.63 2.18
N LYS A 369 25.43 28.71 2.90
CA LYS A 369 26.50 27.70 2.81
C LYS A 369 26.02 26.32 3.22
N THR A 370 25.24 26.23 4.29
CA THR A 370 24.66 25.00 4.81
C THR A 370 23.66 24.43 3.81
N ALA A 371 22.77 25.27 3.26
CA ALA A 371 21.80 24.85 2.26
C ALA A 371 22.45 24.27 1.00
N LEU A 372 23.52 24.90 0.52
CA LEU A 372 24.25 24.43 -0.66
C LEU A 372 25.01 23.10 -0.43
N ARG A 373 25.42 22.81 0.82
CA ARG A 373 26.17 21.61 1.20
C ARG A 373 25.26 20.46 1.61
N ASP A 374 24.23 20.72 2.41
CA ASP A 374 23.52 19.71 3.18
C ASP A 374 22.13 19.36 2.60
N THR A 375 21.69 20.03 1.52
CA THR A 375 20.47 19.62 0.83
C THR A 375 20.72 18.44 -0.12
N GLN A 376 19.70 17.66 -0.34
CA GLN A 376 19.74 16.45 -1.16
C GLN A 376 20.24 16.73 -2.58
N THR A 377 21.18 15.89 -3.07
CA THR A 377 21.80 16.01 -4.39
C THR A 377 21.44 14.87 -5.34
N SER A 378 21.03 13.73 -4.81
CA SER A 378 20.64 12.54 -5.55
C SER A 378 19.45 11.86 -4.90
N PHE A 379 18.81 10.94 -5.61
CA PHE A 379 17.66 10.18 -5.13
C PHE A 379 17.56 8.83 -5.85
N TYR A 380 16.72 7.93 -5.31
CA TYR A 380 16.43 6.66 -5.94
C TYR A 380 15.08 6.68 -6.65
N ALA A 381 15.03 6.06 -7.82
CA ALA A 381 13.84 5.76 -8.59
C ALA A 381 13.84 4.29 -9.01
N LEU A 382 12.68 3.72 -9.26
CA LEU A 382 12.55 2.40 -9.85
C LEU A 382 12.60 2.53 -11.38
N ASP A 383 13.39 1.69 -12.05
CA ASP A 383 13.39 1.56 -13.50
C ASP A 383 12.20 0.71 -13.95
N MET A 384 11.28 1.34 -14.67
CA MET A 384 10.11 0.68 -15.23
C MET A 384 10.36 0.05 -16.60
N ASN A 385 11.47 0.43 -17.25
CA ASN A 385 11.83 -0.05 -18.59
C ASN A 385 12.76 -1.26 -18.51
N HIS A 386 13.39 -1.49 -17.35
CA HIS A 386 14.27 -2.64 -17.16
C HIS A 386 13.46 -3.89 -16.89
N VAL A 387 12.98 -4.47 -17.97
CA VAL A 387 12.35 -5.79 -18.00
C VAL A 387 13.46 -6.80 -18.23
N GLY A 388 14.20 -7.12 -17.18
CA GLY A 388 15.24 -8.12 -17.25
C GLY A 388 14.63 -9.52 -17.36
N THR A 389 15.07 -10.31 -18.35
CA THR A 389 14.69 -11.72 -18.49
C THR A 389 15.15 -12.57 -17.32
N ASP A 390 16.14 -12.08 -16.55
CA ASP A 390 16.75 -12.79 -15.43
C ASP A 390 16.61 -11.92 -14.16
N PHE A 391 15.72 -12.36 -13.26
CA PHE A 391 15.64 -11.79 -11.93
C PHE A 391 16.99 -11.95 -11.22
N GLN A 392 17.57 -10.83 -10.80
CA GLN A 392 18.81 -10.83 -10.02
C GLN A 392 18.50 -10.69 -8.54
N VAL A 393 19.27 -11.40 -7.72
CA VAL A 393 19.10 -11.43 -6.25
C VAL A 393 19.55 -10.13 -5.59
N ASP A 394 20.09 -9.21 -6.34
CA ASP A 394 20.49 -7.89 -5.89
C ASP A 394 19.24 -7.02 -5.64
N ASP A 395 19.17 -6.38 -4.49
CA ASP A 395 18.11 -5.43 -4.13
C ASP A 395 18.20 -4.10 -4.89
N GLY A 396 19.30 -3.87 -5.60
CA GLY A 396 19.51 -2.78 -6.55
C GLY A 396 19.11 -3.10 -7.98
N PHE A 397 18.65 -4.31 -8.26
CA PHE A 397 18.36 -4.86 -9.59
C PHE A 397 17.72 -3.87 -10.57
N ASN A 398 16.73 -3.09 -10.13
CA ASN A 398 16.04 -2.09 -10.95
C ASN A 398 15.96 -0.71 -10.27
N ILE A 399 16.91 -0.39 -9.41
CA ILE A 399 17.00 0.90 -8.75
C ILE A 399 17.94 1.82 -9.49
N LEU A 400 17.43 2.95 -9.95
CA LEU A 400 18.18 4.03 -10.56
C LEU A 400 18.68 4.99 -9.49
N HIS A 401 19.96 5.29 -9.50
CA HIS A 401 20.54 6.36 -8.69
C HIS A 401 20.64 7.64 -9.54
N LEU A 402 19.71 8.54 -9.36
CA LEU A 402 19.53 9.76 -10.16
C LEU A 402 19.99 11.00 -9.39
N LYS A 403 20.28 12.07 -10.13
CA LYS A 403 20.58 13.39 -9.56
C LYS A 403 19.35 14.28 -9.57
N VAL A 404 19.27 15.24 -8.65
CA VAL A 404 18.16 16.22 -8.58
C VAL A 404 17.90 16.91 -9.94
N ARG A 405 18.93 17.14 -10.78
CA ARG A 405 18.76 17.68 -12.13
C ARG A 405 17.91 16.81 -13.06
N ASP A 406 17.86 15.49 -12.80
CA ASP A 406 17.05 14.57 -13.62
C ASP A 406 15.57 14.72 -13.25
N ALA A 407 15.26 14.95 -11.98
CA ALA A 407 13.90 15.25 -11.51
C ALA A 407 13.38 16.64 -12.02
N VAL A 408 14.28 17.56 -12.37
CA VAL A 408 13.88 18.82 -13.06
C VAL A 408 13.23 18.51 -14.41
N LYS A 409 13.80 17.57 -15.16
CA LYS A 409 13.26 17.15 -16.47
C LYS A 409 11.92 16.45 -16.32
N ASP A 410 11.72 15.73 -15.24
CA ASP A 410 10.47 15.01 -14.93
C ASP A 410 9.35 15.96 -14.50
N GLY A 411 9.64 17.22 -14.18
CA GLY A 411 8.67 18.18 -13.64
C GLY A 411 8.23 17.85 -12.21
N SER A 412 8.90 16.93 -11.52
CA SER A 412 8.51 16.42 -10.21
C SER A 412 8.91 17.31 -9.03
N LEU A 413 9.70 18.37 -9.29
CA LEU A 413 10.24 19.27 -8.26
C LEU A 413 9.33 20.44 -7.89
N ASN A 414 8.20 20.61 -8.57
CA ASN A 414 7.22 21.64 -8.22
C ASN A 414 6.85 21.49 -6.73
N PHE A 415 6.83 22.56 -5.98
CA PHE A 415 6.51 22.61 -4.54
C PHE A 415 7.55 22.01 -3.58
N ILE A 416 8.57 21.28 -4.04
CA ILE A 416 9.58 20.69 -3.14
C ILE A 416 10.97 21.31 -3.28
N ALA A 417 11.19 22.08 -4.34
CA ALA A 417 12.50 22.70 -4.59
C ALA A 417 12.47 24.22 -4.52
N SER A 418 13.63 24.78 -4.17
CA SER A 418 13.99 26.18 -4.31
C SER A 418 15.12 26.35 -5.33
N THR A 419 15.26 27.53 -5.92
CA THR A 419 16.33 27.82 -6.88
C THR A 419 17.36 28.77 -6.25
N TYR A 420 18.63 28.34 -6.24
CA TYR A 420 19.73 29.20 -5.88
C TYR A 420 20.24 29.94 -7.11
N ASN A 421 20.27 31.28 -7.03
CA ASN A 421 20.91 32.15 -8.02
C ASN A 421 22.30 32.52 -7.53
N ALA A 422 23.33 32.21 -8.31
CA ALA A 422 24.72 32.48 -7.96
C ALA A 422 25.08 33.96 -8.11
N ASP A 423 24.42 34.70 -9.00
CA ASP A 423 24.70 36.11 -9.26
C ASP A 423 24.23 37.00 -8.10
N ASP A 424 23.07 36.65 -7.53
CA ASP A 424 22.47 37.39 -6.41
C ASP A 424 22.85 36.78 -5.03
N GLU A 425 23.46 35.59 -5.00
CA GLU A 425 23.73 34.78 -3.80
C GLU A 425 22.48 34.52 -2.95
N VAL A 426 21.32 34.31 -3.58
CA VAL A 426 20.01 34.17 -2.91
C VAL A 426 19.35 32.86 -3.30
N ILE A 427 18.70 32.21 -2.33
CA ILE A 427 17.79 31.09 -2.54
C ILE A 427 16.36 31.64 -2.62
N ARG A 428 15.66 31.37 -3.72
CA ARG A 428 14.26 31.74 -3.94
C ARG A 428 13.41 30.49 -3.97
N ASP A 429 12.27 30.52 -3.28
CA ASP A 429 11.34 29.39 -3.28
C ASP A 429 10.70 29.23 -4.65
N GLY A 430 10.66 27.97 -5.13
CA GLY A 430 10.13 27.61 -6.44
C GLY A 430 11.22 27.35 -7.50
N LEU A 431 10.73 26.96 -8.68
CA LEU A 431 11.56 26.65 -9.85
C LEU A 431 11.65 27.86 -10.78
N TYR A 432 12.82 28.43 -10.92
CA TYR A 432 13.13 29.50 -11.88
C TYR A 432 14.13 28.98 -12.92
N GLU A 433 14.14 29.57 -14.09
CA GLU A 433 15.16 29.27 -15.12
C GLU A 433 16.57 29.55 -14.61
N GLY A 434 17.49 28.69 -15.02
CA GLY A 434 18.88 28.76 -14.53
C GLY A 434 19.01 28.35 -13.05
N GLY A 435 20.17 28.62 -12.48
CA GLY A 435 20.46 28.36 -11.06
C GLY A 435 20.45 26.90 -10.64
N ARG A 436 20.99 26.62 -9.46
CA ARG A 436 21.03 25.29 -8.86
C ARG A 436 19.70 25.02 -8.12
N LYS A 437 19.09 23.85 -8.37
CA LYS A 437 17.89 23.40 -7.64
C LYS A 437 18.29 22.73 -6.34
N LEU A 438 17.66 23.14 -5.23
CA LEU A 438 17.86 22.65 -3.88
C LEU A 438 16.55 22.05 -3.37
N ILE A 439 16.59 20.87 -2.79
CA ILE A 439 15.42 20.22 -2.19
C ILE A 439 15.23 20.80 -0.79
N THR A 440 14.26 21.71 -0.64
CA THR A 440 14.01 22.47 0.61
C THR A 440 12.66 22.20 1.23
N PHE A 441 11.70 21.68 0.47
CA PHE A 441 10.31 21.50 0.88
C PHE A 441 9.63 22.79 1.43
N ASN A 442 10.17 23.96 1.11
CA ASN A 442 9.69 25.24 1.68
C ASN A 442 8.23 25.52 1.37
N ALA A 443 7.73 25.17 0.18
CA ALA A 443 6.32 25.36 -0.16
C ALA A 443 5.40 24.55 0.76
N LEU A 444 5.78 23.30 1.09
CA LEU A 444 5.06 22.45 2.04
C LEU A 444 5.19 23.01 3.47
N LEU A 445 6.44 23.26 3.93
CA LEU A 445 6.73 23.53 5.33
C LEU A 445 6.31 24.95 5.78
N ARG A 446 6.41 25.95 4.89
CA ARG A 446 6.12 27.35 5.21
C ARG A 446 4.78 27.83 4.67
N GLN A 447 4.33 27.30 3.54
CA GLN A 447 3.13 27.75 2.84
C GLN A 447 1.97 26.76 2.94
N GLY A 448 2.22 25.52 3.42
CA GLY A 448 1.23 24.45 3.50
C GLY A 448 0.75 23.94 2.15
N VAL A 449 1.52 24.14 1.09
CA VAL A 449 1.18 23.66 -0.26
C VAL A 449 1.56 22.19 -0.36
N ILE A 450 0.59 21.34 -0.65
CA ILE A 450 0.78 19.90 -0.88
C ILE A 450 1.10 19.68 -2.37
N PRO A 451 2.16 18.95 -2.71
CA PRO A 451 2.57 18.66 -4.10
C PRO A 451 1.54 17.84 -4.86
#